data_15dec739a0dc491f4f3891f751b1c692
#
_entry.id   15dec739a0dc491f4f3891f751b1c692
#
_cell.length_a   1.000
_cell.length_b   1.000
_cell.length_c   1.000
_cell.angle_alpha   90.00
_cell.angle_beta   90.00
_cell.angle_gamma   90.00
#
_symmetry.space_group_name_H-M   'P 1'
#
loop_
_entity.id
_entity.type
_entity.pdbx_description
1 polymer ?
#
loop_
_entity_poly.entity_id
_entity_poly.type
_entity_poly.pdbx_seq_one_letter_code
_entity_poly.pdbx_strand_id
1 'polypeptide(L)'
;MEALMEAQKVGKKESTIEEREQSGSDQFNKSVLVVDDDPTVIKVLKDPLVKAGYKVMVANHGLEALQVVKSHTPDLIILDILMPLLDGFRTARILKYDKRFQNIPIVVLTSRATEGERKMGEQVGADEFLYKPFRPPQVLNIVQRYLNA
;
A
#
# COMPACT_ATOMS: atom_id res chain seq x y z
N MET A 1 -12.09 -15.40 -17.72
CA MET A 1 -11.88 -14.67 -18.08
C MET A 1 -11.82 -14.22 -17.91
N GLU A 2 -11.59 -14.27 -17.53
CA GLU A 2 -11.44 -13.50 -17.81
C GLU A 2 -11.48 -12.87 -17.62
N ALA A 3 -11.81 -13.02 -17.37
CA ALA A 3 -11.80 -12.17 -17.66
C ALA A 3 -11.76 -11.83 -17.41
N LEU A 4 -11.82 -12.22 -17.35
CA LEU A 4 -11.64 -11.60 -17.69
C LEU A 4 -11.54 -11.41 -17.62
N MET A 5 -11.52 -11.59 -17.30
CA MET A 5 -11.24 -11.14 -17.78
C MET A 5 -11.27 -10.74 -17.82
N GLU A 6 -11.29 -10.87 -17.63
CA GLU A 6 -11.17 -10.34 -18.23
C GLU A 6 -11.05 -9.82 -18.18
N ALA A 7 -11.04 -10.06 -18.11
CA ALA A 7 -10.85 -9.49 -18.65
C ALA A 7 -10.67 -9.29 -18.52
N GLN A 8 -10.38 -9.40 -18.61
CA GLN A 8 -10.06 -9.05 -19.06
C GLN A 8 -9.90 -8.69 -19.19
N LYS A 9 -9.71 -8.65 -18.90
CA LYS A 9 -9.40 -8.38 -19.53
C LYS A 9 -9.27 -7.81 -19.63
N VAL A 10 -9.32 -8.14 -19.60
CA VAL A 10 -9.05 -7.67 -20.18
C VAL A 10 -8.82 -7.35 -20.38
N GLY A 11 -8.51 -7.43 -20.35
CA GLY A 11 -8.36 -6.99 -20.96
C GLY A 11 -7.92 -6.84 -21.12
N LYS A 12 -7.50 -6.81 -21.27
CA LYS A 12 -7.06 -6.69 -21.73
C LYS A 12 -6.56 -6.58 -22.00
N LYS A 13 -6.30 -6.64 -22.06
CA LYS A 13 -5.88 -6.78 -22.45
C LYS A 13 -5.29 -7.02 -22.63
N GLU A 14 -5.17 -7.29 -22.79
CA GLU A 14 -4.49 -7.81 -22.97
C GLU A 14 -3.56 -7.81 -23.51
N SER A 15 -3.42 -7.76 -23.93
CA SER A 15 -2.30 -7.61 -24.56
C SER A 15 -1.17 -8.34 -24.27
N THR A 16 -0.29 -8.37 -24.81
CA THR A 16 0.92 -8.93 -24.74
C THR A 16 1.53 -8.96 -23.40
N ILE A 17 1.10 -9.86 -22.66
CA ILE A 17 1.54 -10.02 -21.31
C ILE A 17 2.88 -10.67 -21.25
N GLU A 18 3.23 -11.45 -22.22
CA GLU A 18 4.47 -12.20 -22.18
C GLU A 18 5.69 -11.32 -22.09
N GLU A 19 5.71 -10.24 -22.84
CA GLU A 19 6.86 -9.38 -22.78
C GLU A 19 7.04 -8.75 -21.43
N ARG A 20 5.95 -8.45 -20.78
CA ARG A 20 6.04 -7.86 -19.47
C ARG A 20 6.53 -8.82 -18.44
N GLU A 21 6.25 -10.09 -18.66
CA GLU A 21 6.63 -11.09 -17.69
C GLU A 21 8.11 -11.36 -17.67
N GLN A 22 8.82 -10.93 -18.68
CA GLN A 22 10.21 -11.22 -18.73
C GLN A 22 11.05 -10.25 -17.98
N SER A 23 10.54 -9.06 -17.73
CA SER A 23 11.32 -8.12 -16.97
C SER A 23 10.35 -7.38 -16.08
N GLY A 24 10.64 -7.30 -14.84
CA GLY A 24 9.81 -6.58 -13.91
C GLY A 24 8.44 -7.19 -13.69
N SER A 25 8.26 -8.45 -14.09
CA SER A 25 6.96 -9.08 -13.94
C SER A 25 6.55 -9.21 -12.49
N ASP A 26 7.50 -9.41 -11.58
CA ASP A 26 7.20 -9.47 -10.16
C ASP A 26 6.62 -8.16 -9.68
N GLN A 27 7.16 -7.06 -10.17
CA GLN A 27 6.68 -5.74 -9.83
C GLN A 27 5.25 -5.53 -10.30
N PHE A 28 4.94 -5.95 -11.53
CA PHE A 28 3.60 -5.82 -12.08
C PHE A 28 2.58 -6.66 -11.32
N ASN A 29 3.03 -7.72 -10.65
CA ASN A 29 2.15 -8.58 -9.89
C ASN A 29 2.00 -8.16 -8.43
N LYS A 30 2.78 -7.16 -8.00
CA LYS A 30 2.72 -6.71 -6.61
C LYS A 30 1.70 -5.60 -6.45
N SER A 31 1.03 -5.59 -5.31
CA SER A 31 0.00 -4.61 -5.03
C SER A 31 0.31 -3.83 -3.77
N VAL A 32 -0.05 -2.55 -3.79
CA VAL A 32 0.16 -1.64 -2.68
C VAL A 32 -1.19 -1.02 -2.33
N LEU A 33 -1.55 -1.08 -1.06
CA LEU A 33 -2.73 -0.39 -0.57
C LEU A 33 -2.30 0.93 0.03
N VAL A 34 -2.90 2.02 -0.44
CA VAL A 34 -2.62 3.37 0.04
C VAL A 34 -3.83 3.84 0.83
N VAL A 35 -3.63 4.22 2.09
CA VAL A 35 -4.71 4.60 3.00
C VAL A 35 -4.48 6.01 3.52
N ASP A 36 -5.34 6.93 3.12
CA ASP A 36 -5.29 8.32 3.57
C ASP A 36 -6.65 8.95 3.27
N ASP A 37 -7.09 9.89 4.10
CA ASP A 37 -8.36 10.57 3.87
C ASP A 37 -8.24 11.79 2.97
N ASP A 38 -7.03 12.17 2.59
CA ASP A 38 -6.76 13.32 1.73
C ASP A 38 -6.54 12.86 0.29
N PRO A 39 -7.45 13.20 -0.64
CA PRO A 39 -7.28 12.75 -2.04
C PRO A 39 -6.00 13.26 -2.69
N THR A 40 -5.47 14.41 -2.27
CA THR A 40 -4.22 14.91 -2.81
C THR A 40 -3.05 14.02 -2.42
N VAL A 41 -3.02 13.60 -1.17
CA VAL A 41 -1.97 12.69 -0.69
C VAL A 41 -2.08 11.34 -1.40
N ILE A 42 -3.30 10.83 -1.56
CA ILE A 42 -3.54 9.58 -2.28
C ILE A 42 -2.91 9.67 -3.69
N LYS A 43 -3.17 10.76 -4.39
CA LYS A 43 -2.65 10.93 -5.75
C LYS A 43 -1.13 10.98 -5.79
N VAL A 44 -0.54 11.71 -4.85
CA VAL A 44 0.93 11.84 -4.79
C VAL A 44 1.58 10.49 -4.51
N LEU A 45 0.93 9.66 -3.71
CA LEU A 45 1.44 8.32 -3.43
C LEU A 45 1.20 7.37 -4.62
N LYS A 46 0.02 7.44 -5.19
CA LYS A 46 -0.41 6.49 -6.20
C LYS A 46 0.33 6.65 -7.53
N ASP A 47 0.47 7.89 -8.00
CA ASP A 47 0.99 8.13 -9.34
C ASP A 47 2.37 7.51 -9.57
N PRO A 48 3.36 7.73 -8.70
CA PRO A 48 4.67 7.10 -8.94
C PRO A 48 4.63 5.58 -8.86
N LEU A 49 3.76 5.03 -8.03
CA LEU A 49 3.66 3.58 -7.89
C LEU A 49 3.04 2.95 -9.14
N VAL A 50 2.00 3.56 -9.66
CA VAL A 50 1.37 3.08 -10.89
C VAL A 50 2.37 3.17 -12.05
N LYS A 51 3.10 4.28 -12.15
CA LYS A 51 4.11 4.42 -13.19
C LYS A 51 5.19 3.36 -13.11
N ALA A 52 5.51 2.93 -11.90
CA ALA A 52 6.53 1.93 -11.70
C ALA A 52 6.02 0.50 -11.91
N GLY A 53 4.73 0.33 -12.17
CA GLY A 53 4.17 -0.98 -12.51
C GLY A 53 3.45 -1.69 -11.39
N TYR A 54 3.29 -1.07 -10.23
CA TYR A 54 2.55 -1.69 -9.14
C TYR A 54 1.05 -1.52 -9.33
N LYS A 55 0.31 -2.49 -8.83
CA LYS A 55 -1.13 -2.33 -8.68
C LYS A 55 -1.38 -1.50 -7.43
N VAL A 56 -2.22 -0.48 -7.52
CA VAL A 56 -2.49 0.36 -6.37
C VAL A 56 -3.97 0.30 -6.03
N MET A 57 -4.24 -0.03 -4.78
CA MET A 57 -5.57 0.02 -4.22
C MET A 57 -5.63 1.17 -3.24
N VAL A 58 -6.79 1.75 -3.04
CA VAL A 58 -6.98 2.95 -2.24
C VAL A 58 -8.06 2.71 -1.21
N ALA A 59 -7.83 3.19 0.01
CA ALA A 59 -8.84 3.26 1.05
C ALA A 59 -8.77 4.63 1.68
N ASN A 60 -9.91 5.16 2.09
CA ASN A 60 -9.99 6.52 2.61
C ASN A 60 -9.99 6.59 4.14
N HIS A 61 -10.11 5.46 4.78
CA HIS A 61 -10.06 5.40 6.25
C HIS A 61 -9.78 3.95 6.66
N GLY A 62 -9.57 3.77 7.96
CA GLY A 62 -9.14 2.48 8.47
C GLY A 62 -10.11 1.34 8.28
N LEU A 63 -11.41 1.62 8.43
CA LEU A 63 -12.42 0.56 8.24
C LEU A 63 -12.43 0.07 6.80
N GLU A 64 -12.36 1.00 5.86
CA GLU A 64 -12.29 0.62 4.45
C GLU A 64 -11.01 -0.14 4.16
N ALA A 65 -9.91 0.28 4.76
CA ALA A 65 -8.64 -0.42 4.60
C ALA A 65 -8.75 -1.88 5.01
N LEU A 66 -9.39 -2.14 6.15
CA LEU A 66 -9.57 -3.51 6.62
C LEU A 66 -10.41 -4.34 5.65
N GLN A 67 -11.44 -3.72 5.07
CA GLN A 67 -12.27 -4.40 4.08
C GLN A 67 -11.48 -4.74 2.83
N VAL A 68 -10.67 -3.80 2.35
CA VAL A 68 -9.85 -4.04 1.17
C VAL A 68 -8.84 -5.15 1.42
N VAL A 69 -8.19 -5.13 2.58
CA VAL A 69 -7.19 -6.16 2.91
C VAL A 69 -7.82 -7.55 2.91
N LYS A 70 -9.03 -7.67 3.43
CA LYS A 70 -9.70 -8.96 3.47
C LYS A 70 -10.11 -9.44 2.09
N SER A 71 -10.47 -8.52 1.20
CA SER A 71 -10.94 -8.87 -0.14
C SER A 71 -9.81 -9.07 -1.12
N HIS A 72 -8.79 -8.23 -1.02
CA HIS A 72 -7.67 -8.21 -1.97
C HIS A 72 -6.38 -7.96 -1.20
N THR A 73 -5.85 -8.99 -0.60
CA THR A 73 -4.67 -8.89 0.26
C THR A 73 -3.52 -8.20 -0.46
N PRO A 74 -3.10 -7.01 0.01
CA PRO A 74 -1.99 -6.31 -0.63
C PRO A 74 -0.65 -6.89 -0.21
N ASP A 75 0.38 -6.52 -0.96
CA ASP A 75 1.75 -6.92 -0.63
C ASP A 75 2.43 -5.91 0.29
N LEU A 76 1.89 -4.70 0.35
CA LEU A 76 2.41 -3.66 1.22
C LEU A 76 1.31 -2.63 1.47
N ILE A 77 1.30 -2.02 2.65
CA ILE A 77 0.31 -1.00 3.01
C ILE A 77 1.03 0.27 3.40
N ILE A 78 0.62 1.40 2.80
CA ILE A 78 1.04 2.73 3.24
C ILE A 78 -0.15 3.35 3.94
N LEU A 79 0.02 3.73 5.20
CA LEU A 79 -1.09 4.00 6.10
C LEU A 79 -0.87 5.29 6.85
N ASP A 80 -1.74 6.29 6.61
CA ASP A 80 -1.75 7.52 7.38
C ASP A 80 -2.20 7.22 8.81
N ILE A 81 -1.53 7.82 9.79
CA ILE A 81 -1.85 7.53 11.19
C ILE A 81 -3.01 8.35 11.74
N LEU A 82 -3.27 9.52 11.12
CA LEU A 82 -4.34 10.39 11.60
C LEU A 82 -5.48 10.41 10.60
N MET A 83 -6.49 9.61 10.86
CA MET A 83 -7.65 9.51 9.99
C MET A 83 -8.92 9.44 10.81
N PRO A 84 -10.07 9.87 10.24
CA PRO A 84 -11.33 9.70 10.93
C PRO A 84 -11.72 8.23 11.02
N LEU A 85 -12.65 7.94 11.90
CA LEU A 85 -13.27 6.65 12.14
C LEU A 85 -12.31 5.69 12.82
N LEU A 86 -11.38 5.12 12.10
CA LEU A 86 -10.38 4.23 12.67
C LEU A 86 -9.02 4.75 12.27
N ASP A 87 -8.23 5.19 13.25
CA ASP A 87 -6.93 5.78 12.98
C ASP A 87 -5.92 4.73 12.54
N GLY A 88 -4.79 5.21 12.01
CA GLY A 88 -3.79 4.33 11.42
C GLY A 88 -3.14 3.39 12.42
N PHE A 89 -2.91 3.85 13.64
CA PHE A 89 -2.30 2.98 14.66
C PHE A 89 -3.21 1.80 14.99
N ARG A 90 -4.50 2.06 15.15
CA ARG A 90 -5.45 0.99 15.42
C ARG A 90 -5.56 0.04 14.25
N THR A 91 -5.60 0.57 13.04
CA THR A 91 -5.65 -0.24 11.83
C THR A 91 -4.44 -1.16 11.76
N ALA A 92 -3.24 -0.59 11.96
CA ALA A 92 -2.00 -1.36 11.93
C ALA A 92 -2.02 -2.46 12.99
N ARG A 93 -2.49 -2.12 14.18
CA ARG A 93 -2.55 -3.07 15.29
C ARG A 93 -3.45 -4.25 14.95
N ILE A 94 -4.64 -3.97 14.41
CA ILE A 94 -5.56 -5.03 14.02
C ILE A 94 -4.92 -5.95 13.00
N LEU A 95 -4.25 -5.39 12.01
CA LEU A 95 -3.62 -6.19 10.96
C LEU A 95 -2.46 -7.01 11.50
N LYS A 96 -1.65 -6.44 12.37
CA LYS A 96 -0.49 -7.16 12.91
C LYS A 96 -0.88 -8.28 13.89
N TYR A 97 -2.08 -8.20 14.47
CA TYR A 97 -2.56 -9.28 15.33
C TYR A 97 -3.33 -10.36 14.58
N ASP A 98 -3.57 -10.16 13.29
CA ASP A 98 -4.29 -11.14 12.48
C ASP A 98 -3.25 -12.01 11.75
N LYS A 99 -3.29 -13.31 11.98
CA LYS A 99 -2.30 -14.22 11.41
C LYS A 99 -2.28 -14.21 9.90
N ARG A 100 -3.41 -13.88 9.28
CA ARG A 100 -3.48 -13.82 7.82
C ARG A 100 -2.70 -12.65 7.25
N PHE A 101 -2.56 -11.55 8.00
CA PHE A 101 -2.05 -10.29 7.49
C PHE A 101 -0.82 -9.77 8.22
N GLN A 102 -0.39 -10.46 9.27
CA GLN A 102 0.67 -9.94 10.15
C GLN A 102 2.01 -9.76 9.45
N ASN A 103 2.22 -10.44 8.34
CA ASN A 103 3.49 -10.34 7.61
C ASN A 103 3.49 -9.31 6.51
N ILE A 104 2.37 -8.62 6.28
CA ILE A 104 2.32 -7.55 5.29
C ILE A 104 3.09 -6.35 5.83
N PRO A 105 4.10 -5.84 5.09
CA PRO A 105 4.81 -4.65 5.54
C PRO A 105 3.87 -3.46 5.63
N ILE A 106 3.98 -2.71 6.72
CA ILE A 106 3.17 -1.51 6.93
C ILE A 106 4.10 -0.31 7.05
N VAL A 107 3.94 0.65 6.15
CA VAL A 107 4.63 1.92 6.16
C VAL A 107 3.68 2.96 6.73
N VAL A 108 4.05 3.54 7.85
CA VAL A 108 3.22 4.56 8.50
C VAL A 108 3.58 5.92 7.96
N LEU A 109 2.55 6.65 7.53
CA LEU A 109 2.70 7.97 6.98
C LEU A 109 2.31 8.98 8.06
N THR A 110 3.21 9.92 8.37
CA THR A 110 2.97 10.88 9.44
C THR A 110 3.54 12.26 9.09
N SER A 111 2.86 13.31 9.54
CA SER A 111 3.34 14.67 9.35
C SER A 111 4.25 15.12 10.48
N ARG A 112 4.30 14.38 11.56
CA ARG A 112 5.13 14.73 12.72
C ARG A 112 5.79 13.50 13.28
N ALA A 113 7.07 13.62 13.51
CA ALA A 113 7.82 12.54 14.13
C ALA A 113 7.97 12.81 15.62
N THR A 114 6.88 12.84 16.33
CA THR A 114 7.00 12.96 17.79
C THR A 114 7.47 11.62 18.33
N GLU A 115 8.16 11.69 19.46
CA GLU A 115 8.65 10.47 20.09
C GLU A 115 7.50 9.53 20.44
N GLY A 116 6.37 10.09 20.87
CA GLY A 116 5.20 9.30 21.19
C GLY A 116 4.64 8.55 20.00
N GLU A 117 4.55 9.23 18.86
CA GLU A 117 4.07 8.60 17.63
C GLU A 117 5.00 7.51 17.15
N ARG A 118 6.31 7.76 17.24
CA ARG A 118 7.28 6.75 16.85
C ARG A 118 7.19 5.51 17.71
N LYS A 119 7.06 5.70 19.01
CA LYS A 119 6.92 4.57 19.92
C LYS A 119 5.65 3.79 19.65
N MET A 120 4.54 4.48 19.40
CA MET A 120 3.30 3.80 19.08
C MET A 120 3.42 2.99 17.79
N GLY A 121 4.05 3.56 16.78
CA GLY A 121 4.25 2.84 15.53
C GLY A 121 5.08 1.59 15.71
N GLU A 122 6.15 1.69 16.49
CA GLU A 122 6.98 0.53 16.80
C GLU A 122 6.23 -0.52 17.58
N GLN A 123 5.42 -0.10 18.53
CA GLN A 123 4.66 -1.03 19.37
C GLN A 123 3.61 -1.79 18.58
N VAL A 124 3.00 -1.17 17.56
CA VAL A 124 2.00 -1.86 16.75
C VAL A 124 2.63 -2.64 15.60
N GLY A 125 3.96 -2.59 15.46
CA GLY A 125 4.64 -3.40 14.47
C GLY A 125 4.77 -2.76 13.11
N ALA A 126 4.74 -1.42 13.03
CA ALA A 126 5.01 -0.74 11.77
C ALA A 126 6.43 -1.03 11.33
N ASP A 127 6.59 -1.30 10.04
CA ASP A 127 7.88 -1.68 9.50
C ASP A 127 8.71 -0.48 9.10
N GLU A 128 8.06 0.63 8.76
CA GLU A 128 8.75 1.80 8.25
C GLU A 128 7.91 3.04 8.52
N PHE A 129 8.58 4.22 8.55
CA PHE A 129 7.90 5.51 8.66
C PHE A 129 8.24 6.34 7.44
N LEU A 130 7.25 7.07 6.93
CA LEU A 130 7.44 8.03 5.86
C LEU A 130 6.87 9.36 6.32
N TYR A 131 7.71 10.41 6.32
CA TYR A 131 7.32 11.70 6.88
C TYR A 131 6.83 12.65 5.79
N LYS A 132 5.74 13.34 6.08
CA LYS A 132 5.23 14.40 5.22
C LYS A 132 6.01 15.69 5.47
N PRO A 133 6.34 16.46 4.46
CA PRO A 133 6.14 16.17 3.04
C PRO A 133 7.16 15.17 2.54
N PHE A 134 6.76 14.35 1.58
CA PHE A 134 7.64 13.36 1.00
C PHE A 134 7.72 13.55 -0.51
N ARG A 135 8.73 12.96 -1.13
CA ARG A 135 8.93 13.02 -2.57
C ARG A 135 8.68 11.66 -3.19
N PRO A 136 8.25 11.64 -4.46
CA PRO A 136 8.04 10.34 -5.13
C PRO A 136 9.20 9.36 -5.04
N PRO A 137 10.48 9.77 -5.17
CA PRO A 137 11.57 8.80 -5.02
C PRO A 137 11.63 8.15 -3.65
N GLN A 138 11.24 8.87 -2.60
CA GLN A 138 11.23 8.28 -1.26
C GLN A 138 10.20 7.16 -1.15
N VAL A 139 9.02 7.38 -1.72
CA VAL A 139 7.96 6.38 -1.74
C VAL A 139 8.42 5.15 -2.50
N LEU A 140 8.97 5.35 -3.69
CA LEU A 140 9.44 4.26 -4.52
C LEU A 140 10.55 3.47 -3.84
N ASN A 141 11.50 4.16 -3.22
CA ASN A 141 12.60 3.48 -2.53
C ASN A 141 12.10 2.54 -1.45
N ILE A 142 11.16 3.02 -0.66
CA ILE A 142 10.63 2.20 0.43
C ILE A 142 9.89 0.99 -0.14
N VAL A 143 9.00 1.23 -1.10
CA VAL A 143 8.20 0.16 -1.67
C VAL A 143 9.09 -0.89 -2.33
N GLN A 144 10.08 -0.45 -3.11
CA GLN A 144 10.97 -1.37 -3.79
C GLN A 144 11.82 -2.17 -2.81
N ARG A 145 12.23 -1.55 -1.73
CA ARG A 145 13.03 -2.24 -0.72
C ARG A 145 12.27 -3.44 -0.13
N TYR A 146 10.99 -3.27 0.08
CA TYR A 146 10.17 -4.34 0.68
C TYR A 146 9.63 -5.34 -0.34
N LEU A 147 9.41 -4.92 -1.57
CA LEU A 147 8.73 -5.79 -2.53
C LEU A 147 9.63 -6.39 -3.60
N ASN A 148 10.76 -5.74 -3.89
CA ASN A 148 11.66 -6.23 -4.94
C ASN A 148 12.96 -6.82 -4.41
N ALA A 149 13.13 -6.81 -3.11
CA ALA A 149 14.38 -7.31 -2.52
C ALA A 149 14.45 -8.82 -2.52
#